data_d94c84e8b1382e8a994c915412677176
#
_entry.id   d94c84e8b1382e8a994c915412677176
#
_cell.length_a   1.000
_cell.length_b   1.000
_cell.length_c   1.000
_cell.angle_alpha   90.00
_cell.angle_beta   90.00
_cell.angle_gamma   90.00
#
_symmetry.space_group_name_H-M   'P 1'
#
loop_
_entity.id
_entity.type
_entity.pdbx_description
1 polymer ?
#
loop_
_entity_poly.entity_id
_entity_poly.type
_entity_poly.pdbx_seq_one_letter_code
_entity_poly.pdbx_strand_id
1 'polypeptide(L)'
;MIQQESRLKVADNSGAREILCIRVKGGSHRRYAGVGDVIVCTVKQAIPHGSVKKGEVVKAVVVRTNKEYGRPDGSYIRFDENAAVLINNQGNPRGTRIFGPVARELRERNFMKIVSLAPEVL
;
A
#
# COMPACT_ATOMS: atom_id res chain seq x y z
N MET A 1 -8.01 -6.60 -6.32
CA MET A 1 -6.85 -7.36 -5.82
C MET A 1 -5.60 -6.99 -6.58
N ILE A 2 -4.50 -7.03 -5.91
CA ILE A 2 -3.22 -6.61 -6.47
C ILE A 2 -2.42 -7.85 -6.86
N GLN A 3 -1.84 -7.84 -8.04
CA GLN A 3 -1.01 -8.94 -8.52
C GLN A 3 0.25 -8.37 -9.17
N GLN A 4 1.12 -9.28 -9.61
CA GLN A 4 2.31 -8.88 -10.35
C GLN A 4 1.90 -8.02 -11.56
N GLU A 5 2.61 -6.92 -11.76
CA GLU A 5 2.39 -5.92 -12.79
C GLU A 5 1.18 -5.00 -12.56
N SER A 6 0.49 -5.11 -11.43
CA SER A 6 -0.52 -4.11 -11.07
C SER A 6 0.15 -2.78 -10.75
N ARG A 7 -0.49 -1.70 -11.19
CA ARG A 7 -0.04 -0.35 -10.86
C ARG A 7 -0.89 0.21 -9.72
N LEU A 8 -0.24 0.88 -8.77
CA LEU A 8 -0.90 1.46 -7.62
C LEU A 8 -0.46 2.90 -7.45
N LYS A 9 -1.36 3.71 -6.91
CA LYS A 9 -0.99 5.04 -6.46
C LYS A 9 -0.32 4.95 -5.11
N VAL A 10 0.56 5.91 -4.83
CA VAL A 10 1.23 6.00 -3.54
C VAL A 10 0.47 7.02 -2.71
N ALA A 11 0.01 6.59 -1.52
CA ALA A 11 -0.85 7.38 -0.66
C ALA A 11 -0.08 8.11 0.44
N ASP A 12 1.20 8.41 0.21
CA ASP A 12 2.01 9.11 1.21
C ASP A 12 2.87 10.20 0.57
N ASN A 13 3.59 10.94 1.42
CA ASN A 13 4.45 12.02 0.99
C ASN A 13 5.92 11.62 0.88
N SER A 14 6.20 10.35 0.63
CA SER A 14 7.57 9.85 0.46
C SER A 14 8.27 10.36 -0.81
N GLY A 15 7.47 10.82 -1.76
CA GLY A 15 8.01 11.30 -3.04
C GLY A 15 7.63 10.43 -4.22
N ALA A 16 7.34 9.17 -4.01
CA ALA A 16 6.82 8.31 -5.08
C ALA A 16 5.35 8.64 -5.35
N ARG A 17 4.95 8.56 -6.61
CA ARG A 17 3.55 8.81 -7.02
C ARG A 17 2.86 7.57 -7.54
N GLU A 18 3.58 6.74 -8.29
CA GLU A 18 3.05 5.51 -8.86
C GLU A 18 4.08 4.41 -8.74
N ILE A 19 3.63 3.23 -8.36
CA ILE A 19 4.46 2.04 -8.24
C ILE A 19 3.87 0.89 -9.02
N LEU A 20 4.74 -0.02 -9.47
CA LEU A 20 4.36 -1.24 -10.17
C LEU A 20 4.70 -2.43 -9.29
N CYS A 21 3.71 -3.28 -9.01
CA CYS A 21 3.93 -4.48 -8.21
C CYS A 21 4.78 -5.48 -8.99
N ILE A 22 5.93 -5.85 -8.43
CA ILE A 22 6.80 -6.89 -9.01
C ILE A 22 6.47 -8.24 -8.40
N ARG A 23 6.22 -8.27 -7.09
CA ARG A 23 6.04 -9.52 -6.36
C ARG A 23 5.16 -9.31 -5.14
N VAL A 24 4.33 -10.31 -4.85
CA VAL A 24 3.51 -10.34 -3.63
C VAL A 24 4.26 -11.19 -2.60
N LYS A 25 4.50 -10.63 -1.41
CA LYS A 25 5.18 -11.34 -0.34
C LYS A 25 4.22 -12.27 0.41
N GLY A 26 4.75 -13.31 1.01
CA GLY A 26 3.97 -14.21 1.86
C GLY A 26 3.91 -15.64 1.37
N GLY A 27 4.84 -16.08 0.55
CA GLY A 27 4.91 -17.48 0.10
C GLY A 27 5.25 -17.60 -1.37
N SER A 28 5.79 -18.75 -1.77
CA SER A 28 6.29 -18.96 -3.12
C SER A 28 5.20 -19.00 -4.20
N HIS A 29 3.96 -19.24 -3.82
CA HIS A 29 2.84 -19.35 -4.77
C HIS A 29 1.79 -18.27 -4.60
N ARG A 30 2.11 -17.23 -3.87
CA ARG A 30 1.14 -16.19 -3.62
C ARG A 30 0.97 -15.32 -4.85
N ARG A 31 -0.28 -15.24 -5.37
CA ARG A 31 -0.60 -14.50 -6.59
C ARG A 31 -1.16 -13.12 -6.34
N TYR A 32 -1.94 -12.95 -5.27
CA TYR A 32 -2.72 -11.73 -5.06
C TYR A 32 -2.45 -11.14 -3.69
N ALA A 33 -2.42 -9.82 -3.64
CA ALA A 33 -2.34 -9.08 -2.40
C ALA A 33 -3.65 -8.33 -2.17
N GLY A 34 -4.09 -8.33 -0.93
CA GLY A 34 -5.20 -7.50 -0.48
C GLY A 34 -4.70 -6.44 0.48
N VAL A 35 -5.63 -5.75 1.13
CA VAL A 35 -5.31 -4.74 2.13
C VAL A 35 -4.51 -5.37 3.26
N GLY A 36 -3.43 -4.71 3.66
CA GLY A 36 -2.55 -5.18 4.72
C GLY A 36 -1.44 -6.10 4.27
N ASP A 37 -1.41 -6.49 3.00
CA ASP A 37 -0.35 -7.32 2.46
C ASP A 37 0.82 -6.47 2.00
N VAL A 38 2.02 -7.01 2.15
CA VAL A 38 3.25 -6.35 1.72
C VAL A 38 3.60 -6.80 0.30
N ILE A 39 3.93 -5.85 -0.54
CA ILE A 39 4.36 -6.12 -1.92
C ILE A 39 5.72 -5.48 -2.18
N VAL A 40 6.44 -6.03 -3.14
CA VAL A 40 7.69 -5.45 -3.65
C VAL A 40 7.36 -4.75 -4.95
N CYS A 41 7.78 -3.49 -5.08
CA CYS A 41 7.39 -2.64 -6.19
C CYS A 41 8.57 -1.91 -6.78
N THR A 42 8.41 -1.48 -8.05
CA THR A 42 9.31 -0.53 -8.70
C THR A 42 8.61 0.82 -8.78
N VAL A 43 9.31 1.89 -8.46
CA VAL A 43 8.78 3.24 -8.57
C VAL A 43 8.74 3.65 -10.03
N LYS A 44 7.55 3.95 -10.56
CA LYS A 44 7.37 4.34 -11.96
C LYS A 44 7.27 5.84 -12.14
N GLN A 45 6.76 6.55 -11.14
CA GLN A 45 6.70 8.01 -11.13
C GLN A 45 7.06 8.52 -9.75
N ALA A 46 7.90 9.54 -9.70
CA ALA A 46 8.32 10.18 -8.46
C ALA A 46 8.51 11.66 -8.70
N ILE A 47 8.38 12.44 -7.63
CA ILE A 47 8.63 13.88 -7.71
C ILE A 47 10.15 14.11 -7.84
N PRO A 48 10.57 15.17 -8.56
CA PRO A 48 11.98 15.56 -8.59
C PRO A 48 12.46 15.90 -7.19
N HIS A 49 13.67 15.52 -6.86
CA HIS A 49 14.32 15.85 -5.57
C HIS A 49 13.66 15.20 -4.34
N GLY A 50 12.82 14.20 -4.53
CA GLY A 50 12.27 13.42 -3.42
C GLY A 50 13.27 12.41 -2.89
N SER A 51 12.97 11.84 -1.72
CA SER A 51 13.80 10.79 -1.12
C SER A 51 13.74 9.47 -1.87
N VAL A 52 12.69 9.28 -2.66
CA VAL A 52 12.47 8.08 -3.47
C VAL A 52 12.60 8.47 -4.93
N LYS A 53 13.37 7.69 -5.69
CA LYS A 53 13.65 7.99 -7.09
C LYS A 53 12.99 6.99 -8.01
N LYS A 54 12.67 7.43 -9.23
CA LYS A 54 12.14 6.57 -10.28
C LYS A 54 13.09 5.41 -10.54
N GLY A 55 12.53 4.22 -10.66
CA GLY A 55 13.30 3.00 -10.90
C GLY A 55 13.76 2.28 -9.63
N GLU A 56 13.60 2.89 -8.47
CA GLU A 56 13.97 2.28 -7.20
C GLU A 56 13.04 1.13 -6.87
N VAL A 57 13.59 0.05 -6.30
CA VAL A 57 12.81 -1.08 -5.82
C VAL A 57 12.49 -0.85 -4.34
N VAL A 58 11.21 -0.87 -4.01
CA VAL A 58 10.73 -0.54 -2.66
C VAL A 58 9.73 -1.56 -2.17
N LYS A 59 9.54 -1.61 -0.85
CA LYS A 59 8.46 -2.37 -0.24
C LYS A 59 7.30 -1.43 0.06
N ALA A 60 6.10 -1.94 -0.10
CA ALA A 60 4.89 -1.17 0.19
C ALA A 60 3.83 -2.09 0.80
N VAL A 61 2.92 -1.50 1.56
CA VAL A 61 1.77 -2.20 2.08
C VAL A 61 0.52 -1.63 1.42
N VAL A 62 -0.37 -2.51 0.97
CA VAL A 62 -1.61 -2.11 0.32
C VAL A 62 -2.56 -1.55 1.38
N VAL A 63 -3.02 -0.32 1.19
CA VAL A 63 -3.90 0.35 2.16
C VAL A 63 -5.34 0.46 1.69
N ARG A 64 -5.58 0.39 0.38
CA ARG A 64 -6.93 0.34 -0.16
C ARG A 64 -6.93 -0.31 -1.53
N THR A 65 -8.06 -0.94 -1.87
CA THR A 65 -8.22 -1.63 -3.15
C THR A 65 -9.54 -1.22 -3.79
N ASN A 66 -9.54 -1.18 -5.12
CA ASN A 66 -10.75 -0.93 -5.91
C ASN A 66 -11.68 -2.13 -5.88
N LYS A 67 -11.14 -3.35 -5.81
CA LYS A 67 -11.93 -4.57 -5.72
C LYS A 67 -12.51 -4.69 -4.31
N GLU A 68 -13.82 -4.92 -4.22
CA GLU A 68 -14.47 -5.14 -2.93
C GLU A 68 -13.97 -6.41 -2.24
N TYR A 69 -13.97 -6.38 -0.93
CA TYR A 69 -13.69 -7.57 -0.12
C TYR A 69 -14.63 -7.61 1.08
N GLY A 70 -14.94 -8.83 1.51
CA GLY A 70 -15.84 -9.04 2.62
C GLY A 70 -15.14 -8.96 3.97
N ARG A 71 -15.87 -8.48 4.97
CA ARG A 71 -15.41 -8.42 6.35
C ARG A 71 -16.11 -9.50 7.20
N PRO A 72 -15.53 -9.88 8.34
CA PRO A 72 -16.14 -10.92 9.19
C PRO A 72 -17.58 -10.62 9.63
N ASP A 73 -17.96 -9.35 9.71
CA ASP A 73 -19.31 -8.95 10.11
C ASP A 73 -20.34 -9.02 8.97
N GLY A 74 -19.94 -9.49 7.79
CA GLY A 74 -20.81 -9.61 6.63
C GLY A 74 -20.87 -8.39 5.75
N SER A 75 -20.22 -7.30 6.11
CA SER A 75 -20.16 -6.11 5.26
C SER A 75 -19.07 -6.23 4.21
N TYR A 76 -19.16 -5.39 3.18
CA TYR A 76 -18.16 -5.28 2.13
C TYR A 76 -17.63 -3.86 2.08
N ILE A 77 -16.36 -3.73 1.70
CA ILE A 77 -15.76 -2.42 1.51
C ILE A 77 -14.99 -2.41 0.20
N ARG A 78 -15.03 -1.27 -0.49
CA ARG A 78 -14.19 -1.01 -1.64
C ARG A 78 -13.84 0.46 -1.69
N PHE A 79 -12.76 0.77 -2.37
CA PHE A 79 -12.29 2.14 -2.55
C PHE A 79 -12.29 2.48 -4.04
N ASP A 80 -12.11 3.75 -4.37
CA ASP A 80 -12.11 4.20 -5.75
C ASP A 80 -10.84 3.84 -6.51
N GLU A 81 -9.79 3.48 -5.80
CA GLU A 81 -8.48 3.21 -6.41
C GLU A 81 -7.69 2.20 -5.60
N ASN A 82 -6.67 1.64 -6.23
CA ASN A 82 -5.67 0.84 -5.53
C ASN A 82 -4.57 1.77 -5.05
N ALA A 83 -4.22 1.69 -3.79
CA ALA A 83 -3.18 2.53 -3.22
C ALA A 83 -2.36 1.78 -2.19
N ALA A 84 -1.11 2.19 -2.06
CA ALA A 84 -0.16 1.61 -1.13
C ALA A 84 0.66 2.70 -0.47
N VAL A 85 1.26 2.35 0.66
CA VAL A 85 2.15 3.22 1.42
C VAL A 85 3.52 2.57 1.46
N LEU A 86 4.56 3.33 1.16
CA LEU A 86 5.92 2.80 1.17
C LEU A 86 6.38 2.55 2.60
N ILE A 87 7.02 1.42 2.82
CA ILE A 87 7.53 1.03 4.14
C ILE A 87 9.01 0.68 4.04
N ASN A 88 9.69 0.77 5.18
CA ASN A 88 11.07 0.34 5.30
C ASN A 88 11.14 -1.15 5.68
N ASN A 89 12.35 -1.67 5.89
CA ASN A 89 12.54 -3.09 6.22
C ASN A 89 11.95 -3.47 7.58
N GLN A 90 11.73 -2.50 8.47
CA GLN A 90 11.11 -2.74 9.77
C GLN A 90 9.58 -2.65 9.72
N GLY A 91 9.01 -2.37 8.55
CA GLY A 91 7.56 -2.24 8.40
C GLY A 91 6.99 -0.88 8.77
N ASN A 92 7.83 0.11 8.97
CA ASN A 92 7.39 1.47 9.30
C ASN A 92 7.22 2.30 8.02
N PRO A 93 6.26 3.25 8.00
CA PRO A 93 6.08 4.10 6.84
C PRO A 93 7.31 4.98 6.60
N ARG A 94 7.66 5.15 5.34
CA ARG A 94 8.79 6.00 4.94
C ARG A 94 8.42 7.47 4.93
N GLY A 95 7.16 7.77 4.66
CA GLY A 95 6.66 9.13 4.68
C GLY A 95 6.15 9.53 6.07
N THR A 96 5.83 10.82 6.22
CA THR A 96 5.32 11.39 7.47
C THR A 96 3.83 11.67 7.42
N ARG A 97 3.22 11.62 6.22
CA ARG A 97 1.78 11.87 6.04
C ARG A 97 1.19 10.82 5.12
N ILE A 98 -0.07 10.53 5.36
CA ILE A 98 -0.86 9.62 4.52
C ILE A 98 -2.05 10.39 3.96
N PHE A 99 -2.33 10.20 2.68
CA PHE A 99 -3.40 10.88 1.96
C PHE A 99 -4.58 9.94 1.73
N GLY A 100 -5.76 10.41 2.06
CA GLY A 100 -6.98 9.67 1.86
C GLY A 100 -7.21 8.59 2.92
N PRO A 101 -8.32 7.85 2.79
CA PRO A 101 -8.68 6.83 3.78
C PRO A 101 -7.82 5.58 3.66
N VAL A 102 -7.68 4.87 4.76
CA VAL A 102 -7.08 3.54 4.79
C VAL A 102 -8.07 2.57 5.43
N ALA A 103 -7.94 1.30 5.10
CA ALA A 103 -8.81 0.28 5.68
C ALA A 103 -8.34 -0.09 7.09
N ARG A 104 -9.30 -0.34 7.99
CA ARG A 104 -8.99 -0.65 9.39
C ARG A 104 -8.29 -1.98 9.59
N GLU A 105 -8.32 -2.86 8.59
CA GLU A 105 -7.61 -4.15 8.65
C GLU A 105 -6.10 -4.00 8.84
N LEU A 106 -5.53 -2.83 8.53
CA LEU A 106 -4.12 -2.56 8.80
C LEU A 106 -3.77 -2.65 10.28
N ARG A 107 -4.72 -2.38 11.15
CA ARG A 107 -4.54 -2.47 12.59
C ARG A 107 -4.24 -3.91 13.03
N GLU A 108 -4.94 -4.85 12.43
CA GLU A 108 -4.77 -6.27 12.71
C GLU A 108 -3.49 -6.86 12.14
N ARG A 109 -2.90 -6.18 11.16
CA ARG A 109 -1.67 -6.58 10.49
C ARG A 109 -0.43 -5.88 11.04
N ASN A 110 -0.55 -5.22 12.20
CA ASN A 110 0.55 -4.54 12.88
C ASN A 110 1.08 -3.29 12.16
N PHE A 111 0.24 -2.64 11.38
CA PHE A 111 0.60 -1.37 10.74
C PHE A 111 -0.02 -0.19 11.47
N MET A 112 0.15 -0.17 12.80
CA MET A 112 -0.46 0.86 13.65
C MET A 112 0.04 2.27 13.34
N LYS A 113 1.29 2.41 12.92
CA LYS A 113 1.83 3.74 12.57
C LYS A 113 1.14 4.31 11.35
N ILE A 114 0.80 3.45 10.38
CA ILE A 114 0.06 3.88 9.20
C ILE A 114 -1.35 4.32 9.60
N VAL A 115 -2.00 3.55 10.45
CA VAL A 115 -3.35 3.88 10.93
C VAL A 115 -3.33 5.21 11.68
N SER A 116 -2.32 5.46 12.51
CA SER A 116 -2.24 6.69 13.28
C SER A 116 -1.96 7.92 12.42
N LEU A 117 -1.31 7.75 11.28
CA LEU A 117 -1.02 8.86 10.36
C LEU A 117 -2.16 9.12 9.38
N ALA A 118 -3.07 8.17 9.21
CA ALA A 118 -4.13 8.29 8.22
C ALA A 118 -5.19 9.30 8.68
N PRO A 119 -5.70 10.15 7.75
CA PRO A 119 -6.74 11.12 8.10
C PRO A 119 -8.08 10.46 8.36
N GLU A 120 -8.31 9.28 7.81
CA GLU A 120 -9.57 8.56 7.96
C GLU A 120 -9.32 7.07 7.90
N VAL A 121 -9.96 6.31 8.78
CA VAL A 121 -9.84 4.85 8.82
C VAL A 121 -11.23 4.26 8.63
N LEU A 122 -11.40 3.53 7.57
CA LEU A 122 -12.65 2.89 7.18
C LEU A 122 -12.54 1.36 7.33
#